data_ac4b94884120604e46158fe6b5100a35
#
_entry.id   ac4b94884120604e46158fe6b5100a35
#
_cell.length_a   1.000
_cell.length_b   1.000
_cell.length_c   1.000
_cell.angle_alpha   90.00
_cell.angle_beta   90.00
_cell.angle_gamma   90.00
#
_symmetry.space_group_name_H-M   'P 1'
#
loop_
_entity.id
_entity.type
_entity.pdbx_description
1 polymer ?
#
loop_
_entity_poly.entity_id
_entity_poly.type
_entity_poly.pdbx_seq_one_letter_code
_entity_poly.pdbx_strand_id
1 'polypeptide(L)' 'MTPTQLKDQSPFGATHYDIEQGKPVYYKINNLGYTMRFDGKMWYICHGAMIQNYRTL' A
#
# COMPACT_ATOMS: atom_id res chain seq x y z
N MET A 1 15.96 1.41 1.05
CA MET A 1 15.21 0.16 1.25
C MET A 1 15.22 -0.63 -0.05
N THR A 2 15.57 -1.92 0.02
CA THR A 2 15.61 -2.77 -1.16
C THR A 2 14.22 -3.30 -1.51
N PRO A 3 13.99 -3.77 -2.75
CA PRO A 3 12.69 -4.39 -3.10
C PRO A 3 12.34 -5.58 -2.21
N THR A 4 13.33 -6.37 -1.80
CA THR A 4 13.11 -7.49 -0.89
C THR A 4 12.61 -7.02 0.46
N GLN A 5 13.22 -5.97 1.01
CA GLN A 5 12.79 -5.40 2.29
C GLN A 5 11.37 -4.83 2.21
N LEU A 6 11.01 -4.19 1.10
CA LEU A 6 9.66 -3.68 0.89
C LEU A 6 8.64 -4.81 0.94
N LYS A 7 8.91 -5.92 0.25
CA LYS A 7 8.03 -7.08 0.27
C LYS A 7 7.94 -7.73 1.64
N ASP A 8 9.08 -7.91 2.30
CA ASP A 8 9.13 -8.58 3.61
C ASP A 8 8.37 -7.80 4.68
N GLN A 9 8.36 -6.48 4.59
CA GLN A 9 7.68 -5.62 5.55
C GLN A 9 6.22 -5.33 5.18
N SER A 10 5.79 -5.77 4.00
CA SER A 10 4.43 -5.48 3.55
C SER A 10 3.40 -6.30 4.34
N PRO A 11 2.25 -5.69 4.68
CA PRO A 11 1.17 -6.43 5.29
C PRO A 11 0.57 -7.41 4.29
N PHE A 12 -0.07 -8.47 4.80
CA PHE A 12 -0.69 -9.47 3.96
C PHE A 12 -1.74 -8.82 3.05
N GLY A 13 -1.64 -9.13 1.77
CA GLY A 13 -2.59 -8.62 0.77
C GLY A 13 -2.16 -7.32 0.10
N ALA A 14 -1.09 -6.66 0.56
CA ALA A 14 -0.60 -5.45 -0.08
C ALA A 14 -0.13 -5.75 -1.51
N THR A 15 -0.50 -4.89 -2.45
CA THR A 15 -0.10 -5.02 -3.85
C THR A 15 0.76 -3.87 -4.35
N HIS A 16 0.65 -2.71 -3.70
CA HIS A 16 1.33 -1.49 -4.11
C HIS A 16 1.91 -0.78 -2.88
N TYR A 17 2.78 0.18 -3.14
CA TYR A 17 3.38 0.98 -2.08
C TYR A 17 3.72 2.38 -2.59
N ASP A 18 3.94 3.29 -1.65
CA ASP A 18 4.50 4.61 -1.90
C ASP A 18 5.49 4.93 -0.77
N ILE A 19 6.36 5.88 -1.00
CA ILE A 19 7.30 6.35 0.03
C ILE A 19 6.82 7.71 0.51
N GLU A 20 6.50 7.80 1.80
CA GLU A 20 6.11 9.06 2.43
C GLU A 20 7.02 9.32 3.61
N GLN A 21 7.68 10.48 3.61
CA GLN A 21 8.61 10.86 4.66
C GLN A 21 9.68 9.79 4.92
N GLY A 22 10.17 9.17 3.86
CA GLY A 22 11.21 8.15 3.94
C GLY A 22 10.74 6.78 4.40
N LYS A 23 9.42 6.58 4.55
CA LYS A 23 8.87 5.31 5.01
C LYS A 23 7.90 4.75 3.99
N PRO A 24 7.83 3.40 3.84
CA PRO A 24 6.86 2.82 2.92
C PRO A 24 5.46 2.87 3.50
N VAL A 25 4.51 3.19 2.63
CA VAL A 25 3.07 3.11 2.91
C VAL A 25 2.49 2.12 1.92
N TYR A 26 1.70 1.17 2.39
CA TYR A 26 1.21 0.07 1.56
C TYR A 26 -0.24 0.29 1.17
N TYR A 27 -0.56 -0.18 -0.05
CA TYR A 27 -1.88 -0.02 -0.64
C TYR A 27 -2.35 -1.32 -1.27
N LYS A 28 -3.65 -1.47 -1.38
CA LYS A 28 -4.31 -2.55 -2.13
C LYS A 28 -5.66 -2.07 -2.62
N ILE A 29 -6.29 -2.86 -3.51
CA ILE A 29 -7.66 -2.63 -3.93
C ILE A 29 -8.53 -3.72 -3.29
N ASN A 30 -9.68 -3.33 -2.73
CA ASN A 30 -10.62 -4.30 -2.17
C ASN A 30 -11.54 -4.88 -3.26
N ASN A 31 -12.44 -5.78 -2.87
CA ASN A 31 -13.33 -6.45 -3.81
C ASN A 31 -14.31 -5.51 -4.51
N LEU A 32 -14.53 -4.33 -3.96
CA LEU A 32 -15.41 -3.32 -4.55
C LEU A 32 -14.67 -2.32 -5.42
N GLY A 33 -13.36 -2.46 -5.55
CA GLY A 33 -12.56 -1.57 -6.39
C GLY A 33 -12.05 -0.32 -5.68
N TYR A 34 -12.21 -0.22 -4.37
CA TYR A 34 -11.70 0.93 -3.62
C TYR A 34 -10.24 0.73 -3.24
N THR A 35 -9.46 1.80 -3.35
CA THR A 35 -8.07 1.79 -2.89
C THR A 35 -8.03 1.84 -1.37
N MET A 36 -7.28 0.93 -0.76
CA MET A 36 -7.11 0.86 0.69
C MET A 36 -5.67 1.15 1.07
N ARG A 37 -5.49 1.86 2.17
CA ARG A 37 -4.19 2.21 2.74
C ARG A 37 -4.04 1.53 4.09
N PHE A 38 -2.84 1.04 4.36
CA PHE A 38 -2.50 0.40 5.64
C PHE A 38 -1.86 1.42 6.58
N ASP A 39 -2.38 1.53 7.81
CA ASP A 39 -1.87 2.49 8.79
C ASP A 39 -0.85 1.90 9.77
N GLY A 40 -0.46 0.64 9.57
CA GLY A 40 0.41 -0.10 10.48
C GLY A 40 -0.35 -1.09 11.35
N LYS A 41 -1.67 -0.99 11.41
CA LYS A 41 -2.52 -1.89 12.19
C LYS A 41 -3.66 -2.46 11.37
N MET A 42 -4.30 -1.64 10.54
CA MET A 42 -5.47 -2.07 9.78
C MET A 42 -5.55 -1.31 8.48
N TRP A 43 -6.42 -1.81 7.58
CA TRP A 43 -6.66 -1.21 6.29
C TRP A 43 -7.82 -0.23 6.36
N TYR A 44 -7.67 0.92 5.69
CA TYR A 44 -8.72 1.92 5.54
C TYR A 44 -9.01 2.16 4.07
N ILE A 45 -10.26 2.44 3.74
CA ILE A 45 -10.59 2.94 2.41
C ILE A 45 -10.07 4.37 2.32
N CYS A 46 -9.28 4.64 1.28
CA CYS A 46 -8.70 5.95 1.03
C CYS A 46 -9.40 6.56 -0.19
N HIS A 47 -10.44 7.34 0.05
CA HIS A 47 -11.19 7.98 -1.03
C HIS A 47 -10.31 8.99 -1.75
N GLY A 48 -10.36 8.98 -3.08
CA GLY A 48 -9.55 9.87 -3.89
C GLY A 48 -8.15 9.33 -4.20
N ALA A 49 -7.71 8.26 -3.54
CA ALA A 49 -6.45 7.61 -3.89
C ALA A 49 -6.68 6.68 -5.09
N MET A 50 -5.75 6.73 -6.05
CA MET A 50 -5.83 5.90 -7.26
C MET A 50 -4.65 4.94 -7.26
N ILE A 51 -4.94 3.63 -7.25
CA ILE A 51 -3.92 2.60 -7.11
C ILE A 51 -2.85 2.68 -8.19
N GLN A 52 -3.22 3.11 -9.40
CA GLN A 52 -2.26 3.22 -10.50
C GLN A 52 -1.20 4.30 -10.28
N ASN A 53 -1.40 5.20 -9.31
CA ASN A 53 -0.41 6.23 -8.98
C ASN A 53 0.68 5.71 -8.05
N TYR A 54 0.55 4.49 -7.55
CA TYR A 54 1.51 3.90 -6.61
C TYR A 54 2.33 2.82 -7.30
N ARG A 55 3.48 2.51 -6.70
CA ARG A 55 4.40 1.52 -7.25
C ARG A 55 3.94 0.11 -6.92
N THR A 56 4.14 -0.80 -7.85
CA THR A 56 3.82 -2.22 -7.64
C THR A 56 4.89 -2.87 -6.78
N LEU A 57 4.45 -3.68 -5.84
CA LEU A 57 5.36 -4.49 -5.02
C LEU A 57 6.00 -5.61 -5.84
#